data_37a641bb73b01d9d0b167eac493e3a35
#
_entry.id   37a641bb73b01d9d0b167eac493e3a35
#
_cell.length_a   1.000
_cell.length_b   1.000
_cell.length_c   1.000
_cell.angle_alpha   90.00
_cell.angle_beta   90.00
_cell.angle_gamma   90.00
#
_symmetry.space_group_name_H-M   'P 1'
#
loop_
_entity.id
_entity.type
_entity.pdbx_description
1 polymer ?
#
loop_
_entity_poly.entity_id
_entity_poly.type
_entity_poly.pdbx_seq_one_letter_code
_entity_poly.pdbx_strand_id
1 'polypeptide(L)'
;MHAKKIASLYDLAMKTGAPVIGMLDCAGLRLQEATDALHAFGTIFNKQAQASGMIPQISAVFGMCGGGSAVMSAMSDFTLMEKENGSLFINSPNALAGNEESRQNTAGAQFQSEQAGNVDFVCETEEGLLDQLRILVDVLPSDYEAEDVYFDNDDDLNRVIPE
;
A
#
# COMPACT_ATOMS: atom_id res chain seq x y z
N MET A 1 -4.01 -21.20 -0.86
CA MET A 1 -2.77 -21.37 -0.02
C MET A 1 -2.10 -20.05 0.29
N HIS A 2 -1.93 -19.14 -0.69
CA HIS A 2 -1.25 -17.84 -0.53
C HIS A 2 -1.92 -16.94 0.55
N ALA A 3 -3.22 -16.72 0.45
CA ALA A 3 -3.97 -15.92 1.43
C ALA A 3 -3.85 -16.44 2.88
N LYS A 4 -3.79 -17.76 3.09
CA LYS A 4 -3.58 -18.34 4.43
C LYS A 4 -2.23 -17.95 5.01
N LYS A 5 -1.17 -17.87 4.19
CA LYS A 5 0.15 -17.41 4.64
C LYS A 5 0.11 -15.93 5.03
N ILE A 6 -0.52 -15.09 4.21
CA ILE A 6 -0.68 -13.66 4.51
C ILE A 6 -1.46 -13.48 5.81
N ALA A 7 -2.59 -14.16 5.97
CA ALA A 7 -3.38 -14.11 7.21
C ALA A 7 -2.56 -14.51 8.44
N SER A 8 -1.75 -15.57 8.34
CA SER A 8 -0.86 -15.99 9.45
C SER A 8 0.24 -14.98 9.75
N LEU A 9 0.74 -14.26 8.72
CA LEU A 9 1.72 -13.17 8.92
C LEU A 9 1.07 -11.99 9.65
N TYR A 10 -0.16 -11.62 9.32
CA TYR A 10 -0.91 -10.61 10.06
C TYR A 10 -1.11 -10.99 11.53
N ASP A 11 -1.50 -12.26 11.80
CA ASP A 11 -1.64 -12.75 13.17
C ASP A 11 -0.31 -12.68 13.96
N LEU A 12 0.80 -12.98 13.30
CA LEU A 12 2.13 -12.86 13.91
C LEU A 12 2.49 -11.39 14.14
N ALA A 13 2.31 -10.54 13.14
CA ALA A 13 2.64 -9.11 13.23
C ALA A 13 1.88 -8.41 14.36
N MET A 14 0.56 -8.65 14.47
CA MET A 14 -0.25 -8.12 15.57
C MET A 14 0.20 -8.61 16.96
N LYS A 15 0.71 -9.84 17.05
CA LYS A 15 1.24 -10.39 18.33
C LYS A 15 2.60 -9.83 18.72
N THR A 16 3.41 -9.47 17.74
CA THR A 16 4.78 -9.00 17.96
C THR A 16 4.92 -7.47 17.92
N GLY A 17 3.82 -6.76 17.58
CA GLY A 17 3.87 -5.32 17.39
C GLY A 17 4.77 -4.93 16.23
N ALA A 18 4.67 -5.60 15.09
CA ALA A 18 5.51 -5.34 13.93
C ALA A 18 4.70 -4.78 12.76
N PRO A 19 5.20 -3.76 12.04
CA PRO A 19 4.57 -3.27 10.80
C PRO A 19 4.45 -4.37 9.75
N VAL A 20 3.39 -4.29 8.93
CA VAL A 20 3.22 -5.14 7.75
C VAL A 20 3.48 -4.34 6.49
N ILE A 21 4.43 -4.80 5.68
CA ILE A 21 4.75 -4.20 4.38
C ILE A 21 4.31 -5.16 3.27
N GLY A 22 3.37 -4.72 2.44
CA GLY A 22 2.94 -5.42 1.24
C GLY A 22 3.69 -4.93 0.00
N MET A 23 4.59 -5.74 -0.55
CA MET A 23 5.21 -5.47 -1.85
C MET A 23 4.31 -6.05 -2.94
N LEU A 24 3.71 -5.17 -3.75
CA LEU A 24 2.62 -5.51 -4.65
C LEU A 24 3.05 -5.47 -6.13
N ASP A 25 2.91 -6.62 -6.79
CA ASP A 25 2.91 -6.78 -8.24
C ASP A 25 1.93 -7.91 -8.59
N CYS A 26 0.64 -7.55 -8.70
CA CYS A 26 -0.44 -8.51 -8.87
C CYS A 26 -1.59 -7.89 -9.66
N ALA A 27 -1.88 -8.44 -10.83
CA ALA A 27 -2.97 -7.97 -11.69
C ALA A 27 -4.39 -8.28 -11.14
N GLY A 28 -4.50 -8.98 -10.02
CA GLY A 28 -5.75 -9.35 -9.39
C GLY A 28 -5.90 -10.86 -9.15
N LEU A 29 -7.16 -11.29 -8.98
CA LEU A 29 -7.48 -12.68 -8.69
C LEU A 29 -7.39 -13.58 -9.94
N ARG A 30 -7.14 -14.87 -9.71
CA ARG A 30 -7.26 -15.88 -10.75
C ARG A 30 -8.73 -16.20 -11.01
N LEU A 31 -9.23 -15.87 -12.19
CA LEU A 31 -10.62 -16.10 -12.57
C LEU A 31 -11.02 -17.58 -12.52
N GLN A 32 -10.06 -18.49 -12.75
CA GLN A 32 -10.28 -19.94 -12.70
C GLN A 32 -10.59 -20.45 -11.29
N GLU A 33 -10.18 -19.73 -10.25
CA GLU A 33 -10.46 -20.07 -8.85
C GLU A 33 -11.80 -19.48 -8.37
N ALA A 34 -12.47 -18.70 -9.18
CA ALA A 34 -13.82 -18.14 -8.97
C ALA A 34 -14.06 -17.62 -7.55
N THR A 35 -15.08 -18.17 -6.87
CA THR A 35 -15.47 -17.79 -5.50
C THR A 35 -14.39 -18.05 -4.45
N ASP A 36 -13.55 -19.05 -4.65
CA ASP A 36 -12.44 -19.34 -3.72
C ASP A 36 -11.39 -18.21 -3.70
N ALA A 37 -11.12 -17.58 -4.86
CA ALA A 37 -10.25 -16.44 -4.93
C ALA A 37 -10.87 -15.20 -4.24
N LEU A 38 -12.17 -14.97 -4.40
CA LEU A 38 -12.87 -13.89 -3.70
C LEU A 38 -12.87 -14.12 -2.18
N HIS A 39 -13.13 -15.34 -1.72
CA HIS A 39 -13.04 -15.69 -0.31
C HIS A 39 -11.63 -15.48 0.25
N ALA A 40 -10.61 -15.81 -0.54
CA ALA A 40 -9.21 -15.58 -0.16
C ALA A 40 -8.89 -14.10 0.06
N PHE A 41 -9.33 -13.21 -0.84
CA PHE A 41 -9.21 -11.77 -0.64
C PHE A 41 -10.00 -11.30 0.59
N GLY A 42 -11.25 -11.75 0.76
CA GLY A 42 -12.05 -11.42 1.94
C GLY A 42 -11.37 -11.81 3.26
N THR A 43 -10.64 -12.93 3.28
CA THR A 43 -9.83 -13.35 4.43
C THR A 43 -8.70 -12.35 4.71
N ILE A 44 -8.01 -11.86 3.68
CA ILE A 44 -6.93 -10.87 3.82
C ILE A 44 -7.52 -9.53 4.30
N PHE A 45 -8.58 -9.04 3.67
CA PHE A 45 -9.24 -7.79 4.07
C PHE A 45 -9.69 -7.80 5.53
N ASN A 46 -10.24 -8.93 6.00
CA ASN A 46 -10.60 -9.09 7.40
C ASN A 46 -9.36 -8.95 8.33
N LYS A 47 -8.21 -9.48 7.94
CA LYS A 47 -6.97 -9.34 8.71
C LYS A 47 -6.44 -7.90 8.68
N GLN A 48 -6.48 -7.24 7.54
CA GLN A 48 -6.13 -5.83 7.43
C GLN A 48 -7.01 -4.96 8.33
N ALA A 49 -8.33 -5.20 8.31
CA ALA A 49 -9.26 -4.48 9.17
C ALA A 49 -9.01 -4.71 10.67
N GLN A 50 -8.64 -5.93 11.06
CA GLN A 50 -8.26 -6.24 12.45
C GLN A 50 -6.94 -5.57 12.87
N ALA A 51 -5.99 -5.42 11.95
CA ALA A 51 -4.69 -4.82 12.19
C ALA A 51 -4.73 -3.27 12.17
N SER A 52 -5.79 -2.70 11.60
CA SER A 52 -5.95 -1.24 11.50
C SER A 52 -5.97 -0.59 12.89
N GLY A 53 -5.11 0.40 13.07
CA GLY A 53 -4.92 1.08 14.36
C GLY A 53 -4.13 0.28 15.40
N MET A 54 -3.70 -0.95 15.10
CA MET A 54 -2.86 -1.76 15.99
C MET A 54 -1.39 -1.74 15.56
N ILE A 55 -1.13 -1.90 14.28
CA ILE A 55 0.21 -1.91 13.69
C ILE A 55 0.17 -1.14 12.36
N PRO A 56 1.27 -0.47 11.96
CA PRO A 56 1.37 0.16 10.65
C PRO A 56 1.26 -0.85 9.50
N GLN A 57 0.47 -0.48 8.50
CA GLN A 57 0.28 -1.23 7.27
C GLN A 57 0.71 -0.39 6.07
N ILE A 58 1.71 -0.84 5.34
CA ILE A 58 2.30 -0.10 4.23
C ILE A 58 2.20 -0.93 2.95
N SER A 59 1.66 -0.34 1.90
CA SER A 59 1.64 -0.94 0.57
C SER A 59 2.65 -0.27 -0.36
N ALA A 60 3.47 -1.08 -1.01
CA ALA A 60 4.46 -0.66 -1.98
C ALA A 60 4.18 -1.29 -3.34
N VAL A 61 3.77 -0.49 -4.30
CA VAL A 61 3.36 -0.92 -5.64
C VAL A 61 4.53 -0.81 -6.60
N PHE A 62 5.10 -1.97 -6.98
CA PHE A 62 6.24 -2.06 -7.91
C PHE A 62 5.81 -2.26 -9.37
N GLY A 63 4.67 -2.89 -9.57
CA GLY A 63 4.13 -3.20 -10.86
C GLY A 63 2.61 -3.06 -10.87
N MET A 64 1.91 -4.08 -11.35
CA MET A 64 0.46 -4.06 -11.34
C MET A 64 -0.12 -4.23 -9.94
N CYS A 65 -1.11 -3.40 -9.60
CA CYS A 65 -1.91 -3.53 -8.40
C CYS A 65 -3.38 -3.44 -8.79
N GLY A 66 -3.96 -4.60 -9.18
CA GLY A 66 -5.29 -4.67 -9.77
C GLY A 66 -6.31 -5.40 -8.91
N GLY A 67 -7.58 -5.01 -9.03
CA GLY A 67 -8.70 -5.67 -8.37
C GLY A 67 -8.58 -5.71 -6.87
N GLY A 68 -8.59 -6.92 -6.27
CA GLY A 68 -8.46 -7.10 -4.82
C GLY A 68 -7.16 -6.56 -4.23
N SER A 69 -6.06 -6.55 -4.99
CA SER A 69 -4.78 -5.96 -4.54
C SER A 69 -4.89 -4.44 -4.38
N ALA A 70 -5.65 -3.78 -5.26
CA ALA A 70 -5.91 -2.34 -5.14
C ALA A 70 -6.73 -2.02 -3.88
N VAL A 71 -7.68 -2.87 -3.52
CA VAL A 71 -8.42 -2.74 -2.25
C VAL A 71 -7.48 -2.92 -1.06
N MET A 72 -6.56 -3.90 -1.11
CA MET A 72 -5.54 -4.07 -0.07
C MET A 72 -4.68 -2.82 0.10
N SER A 73 -4.26 -2.20 -1.01
CA SER A 73 -3.50 -0.95 -0.98
C SER A 73 -4.30 0.18 -0.34
N ALA A 74 -5.56 0.35 -0.74
CA ALA A 74 -6.44 1.39 -0.20
C ALA A 74 -6.81 1.18 1.29
N MET A 75 -6.62 -0.02 1.84
CA MET A 75 -6.80 -0.32 3.27
C MET A 75 -5.52 -0.15 4.08
N SER A 76 -4.40 0.17 3.46
CA SER A 76 -3.12 0.43 4.15
C SER A 76 -3.07 1.86 4.67
N ASP A 77 -2.20 2.11 5.66
CA ASP A 77 -2.00 3.46 6.22
C ASP A 77 -1.20 4.34 5.25
N PHE A 78 -0.26 3.73 4.50
CA PHE A 78 0.52 4.39 3.48
C PHE A 78 0.61 3.55 2.21
N THR A 79 0.52 4.21 1.07
CA THR A 79 0.75 3.61 -0.26
C THR A 79 1.88 4.33 -0.98
N LEU A 80 2.92 3.57 -1.33
CA LEU A 80 4.02 4.02 -2.17
C LEU A 80 3.90 3.37 -3.54
N MET A 81 4.31 4.07 -4.60
CA MET A 81 4.22 3.55 -5.96
C MET A 81 5.43 3.93 -6.79
N GLU A 82 5.98 2.95 -7.49
CA GLU A 82 7.01 3.17 -8.50
C GLU A 82 6.37 3.85 -9.73
N LYS A 83 7.03 4.86 -10.28
CA LYS A 83 6.47 5.80 -11.23
C LYS A 83 6.20 5.20 -12.61
N GLU A 84 7.13 4.43 -13.14
CA GLU A 84 7.11 3.95 -14.53
C GLU A 84 6.28 2.68 -14.70
N ASN A 85 6.47 1.71 -13.82
CA ASN A 85 5.85 0.38 -13.90
C ASN A 85 4.62 0.24 -13.02
N GLY A 86 4.52 1.04 -11.95
CA GLY A 86 3.43 0.99 -11.00
C GLY A 86 2.09 1.35 -11.66
N SER A 87 1.05 0.58 -11.35
CA SER A 87 -0.31 0.87 -11.80
C SER A 87 -1.34 0.36 -10.79
N LEU A 88 -2.24 1.24 -10.37
CA LEU A 88 -3.27 0.98 -9.36
C LEU A 88 -4.66 1.11 -9.99
N PHE A 89 -5.44 0.04 -9.98
CA PHE A 89 -6.78 0.02 -10.59
C PHE A 89 -7.66 -1.09 -10.03
N ILE A 90 -8.97 -0.86 -9.92
CA ILE A 90 -9.95 -1.91 -9.61
C ILE A 90 -10.23 -2.74 -10.86
N ASN A 91 -10.61 -2.09 -11.95
CA ASN A 91 -10.78 -2.70 -13.26
C ASN A 91 -9.71 -2.13 -14.20
N SER A 92 -9.05 -3.01 -14.96
CA SER A 92 -8.10 -2.53 -15.98
C SER A 92 -8.80 -1.54 -16.90
N PRO A 93 -8.18 -0.40 -17.25
CA PRO A 93 -8.75 0.55 -18.22
C PRO A 93 -9.20 -0.11 -19.53
N ASN A 94 -8.50 -1.16 -19.94
CA ASN A 94 -8.80 -1.92 -21.17
C ASN A 94 -9.78 -3.08 -20.95
N ALA A 95 -10.40 -3.23 -19.79
CA ALA A 95 -11.37 -4.30 -19.53
C ALA A 95 -12.74 -4.05 -20.21
N LEU A 96 -13.03 -2.81 -20.54
CA LEU A 96 -14.26 -2.42 -21.25
C LEU A 96 -14.01 -2.31 -22.75
N ALA A 97 -14.82 -2.97 -23.55
CA ALA A 97 -14.73 -2.87 -25.01
C ALA A 97 -14.93 -1.41 -25.46
N GLY A 98 -14.02 -0.91 -26.27
CA GLY A 98 -14.05 0.46 -26.76
C GLY A 98 -13.40 1.51 -25.86
N ASN A 99 -12.80 1.10 -24.76
CA ASN A 99 -11.98 2.00 -23.95
C ASN A 99 -10.55 2.03 -24.51
N GLU A 100 -10.14 3.17 -25.06
CA GLU A 100 -8.81 3.41 -25.63
C GLU A 100 -7.87 4.15 -24.69
N GLU A 101 -8.27 4.37 -23.42
CA GLU A 101 -7.43 5.05 -22.44
C GLU A 101 -6.20 4.23 -22.08
N SER A 102 -5.05 4.89 -22.05
CA SER A 102 -3.82 4.27 -21.57
C SER A 102 -3.88 4.07 -20.04
N ARG A 103 -3.16 3.08 -19.52
CA ARG A 103 -3.05 2.89 -18.06
C ARG A 103 -2.52 4.13 -17.33
N GLN A 104 -1.62 4.86 -17.97
CA GLN A 104 -1.02 6.06 -17.38
C GLN A 104 -2.04 7.16 -17.09
N ASN A 105 -3.15 7.21 -17.85
CA ASN A 105 -4.14 8.26 -17.68
C ASN A 105 -4.96 8.15 -16.39
N THR A 106 -5.21 6.93 -15.91
CA THR A 106 -6.09 6.71 -14.74
C THR A 106 -5.52 5.76 -13.69
N ALA A 107 -4.53 4.95 -14.03
CA ALA A 107 -3.93 3.96 -13.14
C ALA A 107 -2.46 4.24 -12.80
N GLY A 108 -1.83 5.18 -13.48
CA GLY A 108 -0.43 5.54 -13.27
C GLY A 108 -0.21 6.31 -11.96
N ALA A 109 1.02 6.26 -11.46
CA ALA A 109 1.40 6.79 -10.17
C ALA A 109 1.04 8.27 -9.98
N GLN A 110 1.29 9.10 -10.98
CA GLN A 110 1.02 10.53 -10.90
C GLN A 110 -0.48 10.83 -10.79
N PHE A 111 -1.33 10.16 -11.60
CA PHE A 111 -2.78 10.32 -11.50
C PHE A 111 -3.29 9.86 -10.13
N GLN A 112 -2.82 8.70 -9.65
CA GLN A 112 -3.26 8.12 -8.39
C GLN A 112 -2.82 8.96 -7.17
N SER A 113 -1.70 9.67 -7.26
CA SER A 113 -1.24 10.58 -6.21
C SER A 113 -1.93 11.95 -6.28
N GLU A 114 -1.85 12.64 -7.44
CA GLU A 114 -2.25 14.04 -7.54
C GLU A 114 -3.76 14.26 -7.69
N GLN A 115 -4.47 13.32 -8.32
CA GLN A 115 -5.89 13.47 -8.64
C GLN A 115 -6.80 12.54 -7.83
N ALA A 116 -6.40 11.28 -7.66
CA ALA A 116 -7.20 10.31 -6.94
C ALA A 116 -6.91 10.28 -5.42
N GLY A 117 -5.72 10.70 -5.00
CA GLY A 117 -5.33 10.73 -3.59
C GLY A 117 -5.13 9.33 -2.96
N ASN A 118 -4.85 8.31 -3.78
CA ASN A 118 -4.67 6.93 -3.31
C ASN A 118 -3.20 6.54 -3.09
N VAL A 119 -2.26 7.39 -3.50
CA VAL A 119 -0.82 7.16 -3.40
C VAL A 119 -0.17 8.33 -2.69
N ASP A 120 0.49 8.05 -1.56
CA ASP A 120 1.14 9.05 -0.71
C ASP A 120 2.51 9.43 -1.25
N PHE A 121 3.28 8.46 -1.74
CA PHE A 121 4.63 8.67 -2.25
C PHE A 121 4.83 8.07 -3.64
N VAL A 122 5.18 8.90 -4.60
CA VAL A 122 5.62 8.47 -5.93
C VAL A 122 7.14 8.43 -5.96
N CYS A 123 7.71 7.27 -6.27
CA CYS A 123 9.14 7.04 -6.33
C CYS A 123 9.60 6.82 -7.77
N GLU A 124 10.69 7.49 -8.16
CA GLU A 124 11.20 7.43 -9.55
C GLU A 124 11.76 6.07 -9.93
N THR A 125 12.20 5.27 -8.95
CA THR A 125 12.81 3.94 -9.15
C THR A 125 12.39 2.98 -8.05
N GLU A 126 12.50 1.67 -8.31
CA GLU A 126 12.29 0.62 -7.30
C GLU A 126 13.24 0.77 -6.09
N GLU A 127 14.49 1.17 -6.32
CA GLU A 127 15.46 1.42 -5.24
C GLU A 127 15.02 2.59 -4.38
N GLY A 128 14.59 3.70 -5.00
CA GLY A 128 14.06 4.86 -4.30
C GLY A 128 12.80 4.53 -3.49
N LEU A 129 11.94 3.62 -4.00
CA LEU A 129 10.78 3.13 -3.28
C LEU A 129 11.19 2.33 -2.04
N LEU A 130 12.20 1.46 -2.16
CA LEU A 130 12.73 0.70 -1.01
C LEU A 130 13.37 1.61 0.03
N ASP A 131 14.07 2.67 -0.38
CA ASP A 131 14.65 3.64 0.54
C ASP A 131 13.57 4.44 1.26
N GLN A 132 12.53 4.86 0.56
CA GLN A 132 11.37 5.53 1.18
C GLN A 132 10.65 4.61 2.19
N LEU A 133 10.52 3.31 1.88
CA LEU A 133 9.98 2.33 2.84
C LEU A 133 10.82 2.26 4.12
N ARG A 134 12.15 2.26 4.01
CA ARG A 134 13.04 2.24 5.19
C ARG A 134 12.85 3.48 6.03
N ILE A 135 12.75 4.65 5.40
CA ILE A 135 12.49 5.91 6.09
C ILE A 135 11.16 5.86 6.85
N LEU A 136 10.08 5.37 6.20
CA LEU A 136 8.78 5.24 6.87
C LEU A 136 8.85 4.31 8.08
N VAL A 137 9.47 3.16 7.95
CA VAL A 137 9.61 2.20 9.06
C VAL A 137 10.44 2.78 10.21
N ASP A 138 11.41 3.63 9.89
CA ASP A 138 12.27 4.27 10.91
C ASP A 138 11.55 5.36 11.71
N VAL A 139 10.60 6.06 11.10
CA VAL A 139 9.87 7.16 11.74
C VAL A 139 8.51 6.76 12.33
N LEU A 140 7.93 5.65 11.89
CA LEU A 140 6.64 5.18 12.39
C LEU A 140 6.82 4.39 13.70
N PRO A 141 5.85 4.48 14.63
CA PRO A 141 5.83 3.59 15.78
C PRO A 141 5.66 2.13 15.31
N SER A 142 6.20 1.19 16.07
CA SER A 142 6.06 -0.24 15.74
C SER A 142 4.61 -0.72 15.87
N ASP A 143 3.90 -0.22 16.88
CA ASP A 143 2.50 -0.53 17.18
C ASP A 143 1.86 0.57 18.03
N TYR A 144 0.60 0.39 18.39
CA TYR A 144 -0.19 1.34 19.18
C TYR A 144 0.25 1.46 20.65
N GLU A 145 1.06 0.54 21.15
CA GLU A 145 1.62 0.56 22.53
C GLU A 145 3.06 1.11 22.57
N ALA A 146 3.64 1.44 21.40
CA ALA A 146 4.99 1.99 21.33
C ALA A 146 5.07 3.32 22.11
N GLU A 147 6.16 3.48 22.85
CA GLU A 147 6.44 4.72 23.56
C GLU A 147 6.69 5.87 22.56
N ASP A 148 6.33 7.10 22.95
CA ASP A 148 6.63 8.28 22.17
C ASP A 148 8.13 8.42 21.94
N VAL A 149 8.52 8.56 20.66
CA VAL A 149 9.92 8.79 20.32
C VAL A 149 10.19 10.29 20.40
N TYR A 150 10.96 10.69 21.38
CA TYR A 150 11.43 12.07 21.50
C TYR A 150 12.73 12.24 20.73
N PHE A 151 12.72 13.10 19.72
CA PHE A 151 13.93 13.55 19.06
C PHE A 151 14.30 14.92 19.63
N ASP A 152 15.54 15.06 20.11
CA ASP A 152 16.09 16.38 20.39
C ASP A 152 16.13 17.17 19.07
N ASN A 153 15.45 18.29 19.03
CA ASN A 153 15.27 19.08 17.85
C ASN A 153 15.62 20.54 18.16
N ASP A 154 16.62 21.06 17.48
CA ASP A 154 17.04 22.47 17.57
C ASP A 154 16.23 23.40 16.66
N ASP A 155 15.14 22.92 16.06
CA ASP A 155 14.30 23.69 15.15
C ASP A 155 13.54 24.79 15.93
N ASP A 156 13.61 26.03 15.42
CA ASP A 156 12.87 27.15 16.04
C ASP A 156 11.38 26.95 15.85
N LEU A 157 10.66 26.79 16.96
CA LEU A 157 9.21 26.64 16.98
C LEU A 157 8.47 27.81 16.31
N ASN A 158 9.12 28.97 16.18
CA ASN A 158 8.56 30.18 15.57
C ASN A 158 9.14 30.44 14.15
N ARG A 159 9.81 29.45 13.55
CA ARG A 159 10.32 29.64 12.18
C ARG A 159 9.19 29.95 11.22
N VAL A 160 9.46 30.85 10.29
CA VAL A 160 8.54 31.17 9.19
C VAL A 160 8.54 30.01 8.19
N ILE A 161 7.36 29.45 7.94
CA ILE A 161 7.19 28.41 6.91
C ILE A 161 7.25 29.11 5.55
N PRO A 162 8.06 28.60 4.60
CA PRO A 162 8.06 29.14 3.22
C PRO A 162 6.68 29.00 2.59
N GLU A 163 6.24 30.04 1.86
CA GLU A 163 5.00 30.02 1.06
C GLU A 163 5.10 29.08 -0.14
#